data_ef5a01c13e60d7c02a8ce7a776e95380
#
_entry.id   ef5a01c13e60d7c02a8ce7a776e95380
#
_cell.length_a   1.000
_cell.length_b   1.000
_cell.length_c   1.000
_cell.angle_alpha   90.00
_cell.angle_beta   90.00
_cell.angle_gamma   90.00
#
_symmetry.space_group_name_H-M   'P 1'
#
loop_
_entity.id
_entity.type
_entity.pdbx_description
1 polymer ?
#
loop_
_entity_poly.entity_id
_entity_poly.type
_entity_poly.pdbx_seq_one_letter_code
_entity_poly.pdbx_strand_id
1 'polypeptide(L)'
;MIISGDVEKIIFRNEDNGYTVVDLRSSGDYVTAVGVFPEIYEGMRLELTGDYKYHARHGLQFLAESVKVVEPDGAAAIEKFLKSGIFKGVGEVTARNIVERFGERTLDVMKTSPEKLAEVKGISAKKAAEICATLREHGEMQDTLVYLQRFDVSLNLALKIYKTYGARTEEVIKTNPYQLISDVERVGFQTADKIAQEVGITKDSDFRIRAGIIYTLKEASNKSGHTALPDDILKKELLSLLGFDETYLEKVECNIEDLIFLAEIKDYVVDNARFYMLYKSYLTEKTIARRLALLEAAHGGIEVDFSEQIDKFEEMCGIKLHEKQREAVSNSSMRLQKNPTHMRNTLTYRLSLSIMAIPI
;
A
#
# COMPACT_ATOMS: atom_id res chain seq x y z
N MET A 1 20.84 -15.15 15.98
CA MET A 1 20.74 -16.61 16.24
C MET A 1 19.47 -17.17 15.65
N ILE A 2 19.33 -18.53 15.55
CA ILE A 2 18.11 -19.16 15.00
C ILE A 2 17.45 -19.95 16.13
N ILE A 3 16.12 -19.80 16.27
CA ILE A 3 15.28 -20.61 17.15
C ILE A 3 14.13 -21.22 16.36
N SER A 4 13.71 -22.43 16.73
CA SER A 4 12.52 -23.07 16.16
C SER A 4 11.53 -23.41 17.25
N GLY A 5 10.25 -23.23 17.02
CA GLY A 5 9.21 -23.56 17.98
C GLY A 5 7.81 -23.59 17.36
N ASP A 6 6.90 -24.23 18.07
CA ASP A 6 5.48 -24.25 17.69
C ASP A 6 4.77 -23.04 18.32
N VAL A 7 3.95 -22.37 17.56
CA VAL A 7 3.11 -21.26 18.05
C VAL A 7 2.13 -21.80 19.08
N GLU A 8 2.34 -21.41 20.32
CA GLU A 8 1.44 -21.82 21.40
C GLU A 8 0.28 -20.85 21.55
N LYS A 9 0.58 -19.54 21.53
CA LYS A 9 -0.43 -18.49 21.66
C LYS A 9 0.00 -17.20 20.97
N ILE A 10 -0.93 -16.56 20.28
CA ILE A 10 -0.75 -15.20 19.76
C ILE A 10 -1.25 -14.22 20.83
N ILE A 11 -0.34 -13.47 21.44
CA ILE A 11 -0.65 -12.50 22.50
C ILE A 11 -1.22 -11.22 21.91
N PHE A 12 -0.60 -10.75 20.81
CA PHE A 12 -1.01 -9.52 20.12
C PHE A 12 -0.65 -9.61 18.64
N ARG A 13 -1.53 -9.07 17.79
CA ARG A 13 -1.27 -8.88 16.37
C ARG A 13 -1.86 -7.56 15.89
N ASN A 14 -1.06 -6.81 15.16
CA ASN A 14 -1.51 -5.64 14.41
C ASN A 14 -1.70 -6.06 12.95
N GLU A 15 -2.95 -6.07 12.49
CA GLU A 15 -3.32 -6.53 11.15
C GLU A 15 -2.83 -5.61 10.02
N ASP A 16 -2.58 -4.32 10.31
CA ASP A 16 -2.15 -3.37 9.29
C ASP A 16 -0.69 -3.55 8.89
N ASN A 17 0.17 -3.91 9.85
CA ASN A 17 1.61 -3.99 9.64
C ASN A 17 2.23 -5.36 9.97
N GLY A 18 1.42 -6.33 10.41
CA GLY A 18 1.87 -7.67 10.74
C GLY A 18 2.72 -7.77 12.02
N TYR A 19 2.86 -6.68 12.79
CA TYR A 19 3.58 -6.74 14.06
C TYR A 19 2.87 -7.66 15.04
N THR A 20 3.58 -8.66 15.54
CA THR A 20 3.01 -9.73 16.35
C THR A 20 3.87 -9.98 17.58
N VAL A 21 3.21 -10.27 18.70
CA VAL A 21 3.80 -10.81 19.92
C VAL A 21 3.24 -12.22 20.09
N VAL A 22 4.10 -13.20 20.11
CA VAL A 22 3.72 -14.62 20.09
C VAL A 22 4.54 -15.41 21.09
N ASP A 23 3.89 -16.34 21.80
CA ASP A 23 4.59 -17.35 22.61
C ASP A 23 4.82 -18.60 21.77
N LEU A 24 6.09 -18.98 21.69
CA LEU A 24 6.55 -20.19 21.02
C LEU A 24 6.97 -21.22 22.04
N ARG A 25 6.62 -22.47 21.82
CA ARG A 25 7.16 -23.61 22.56
C ARG A 25 8.36 -24.17 21.80
N SER A 26 9.56 -23.89 22.32
CA SER A 26 10.84 -24.31 21.74
C SER A 26 11.57 -25.25 22.71
N SER A 27 11.85 -26.45 22.29
CA SER A 27 12.62 -27.44 23.09
C SER A 27 12.10 -27.67 24.51
N GLY A 28 10.80 -27.48 24.73
CA GLY A 28 10.15 -27.66 26.05
C GLY A 28 9.97 -26.37 26.86
N ASP A 29 10.64 -25.29 26.49
CA ASP A 29 10.53 -23.97 27.11
C ASP A 29 9.65 -23.02 26.28
N TYR A 30 9.15 -21.98 26.94
CA TYR A 30 8.38 -20.92 26.29
C TYR A 30 9.28 -19.73 25.99
N VAL A 31 9.19 -19.25 24.76
CA VAL A 31 9.90 -18.06 24.30
C VAL A 31 8.89 -17.06 23.74
N THR A 32 8.80 -15.88 24.32
CA THR A 32 8.03 -14.78 23.75
C THR A 32 8.83 -14.15 22.62
N ALA A 33 8.35 -14.28 21.39
CA ALA A 33 8.94 -13.67 20.20
C ALA A 33 8.14 -12.46 19.76
N VAL A 34 8.85 -11.45 19.24
CA VAL A 34 8.29 -10.15 18.85
C VAL A 34 8.89 -9.75 17.50
N GLY A 35 8.07 -9.29 16.58
CA GLY A 35 8.53 -8.85 15.26
C GLY A 35 7.39 -8.68 14.28
N VAL A 36 7.71 -8.56 13.00
CA VAL A 36 6.74 -8.62 11.91
C VAL A 36 6.64 -10.06 11.43
N PHE A 37 5.44 -10.61 11.50
CA PHE A 37 5.17 -11.99 11.11
C PHE A 37 4.22 -12.03 9.92
N PRO A 38 4.34 -13.02 9.03
CA PRO A 38 3.27 -13.34 8.08
C PRO A 38 1.99 -13.71 8.84
N GLU A 39 0.95 -14.08 8.16
CA GLU A 39 -0.24 -14.62 8.81
C GLU A 39 0.12 -15.95 9.48
N ILE A 40 0.08 -15.95 10.81
CA ILE A 40 0.41 -17.13 11.64
C ILE A 40 -0.78 -17.50 12.52
N TYR A 41 -0.81 -18.76 12.93
CA TYR A 41 -1.88 -19.34 13.74
C TYR A 41 -1.30 -20.26 14.82
N GLU A 42 -2.03 -20.46 15.88
CA GLU A 42 -1.66 -21.41 16.94
C GLU A 42 -1.49 -22.82 16.36
N GLY A 43 -0.40 -23.45 16.69
CA GLY A 43 -0.02 -24.79 16.19
C GLY A 43 0.89 -24.79 14.97
N MET A 44 1.15 -23.64 14.36
CA MET A 44 2.18 -23.55 13.32
C MET A 44 3.57 -23.68 13.90
N ARG A 45 4.48 -24.28 13.11
CA ARG A 45 5.90 -24.31 13.43
C ARG A 45 6.62 -23.18 12.73
N LEU A 46 7.42 -22.44 13.52
CA LEU A 46 8.19 -21.31 13.00
C LEU A 46 9.68 -21.53 13.25
N GLU A 47 10.49 -21.07 12.31
CA GLU A 47 11.91 -20.86 12.46
C GLU A 47 12.17 -19.34 12.41
N LEU A 48 12.74 -18.81 13.48
CA LEU A 48 12.99 -17.39 13.63
C LEU A 48 14.48 -17.11 13.66
N THR A 49 14.92 -16.11 12.91
CA THR A 49 16.26 -15.55 13.01
C THR A 49 16.18 -14.21 13.71
N GLY A 50 17.05 -13.96 14.66
CA GLY A 50 17.06 -12.72 15.44
C GLY A 50 17.90 -12.84 16.70
N ASP A 51 17.66 -11.97 17.67
CA ASP A 51 18.39 -11.91 18.90
C ASP A 51 17.50 -11.68 20.12
N TYR A 52 17.94 -12.17 21.28
CA TYR A 52 17.25 -11.89 22.53
C TYR A 52 17.51 -10.45 22.98
N LYS A 53 16.43 -9.75 23.35
CA LYS A 53 16.49 -8.42 23.94
C LYS A 53 15.65 -8.36 25.22
N TYR A 54 16.16 -7.63 26.22
CA TYR A 54 15.42 -7.39 27.45
C TYR A 54 14.55 -6.15 27.29
N HIS A 55 13.24 -6.33 27.47
CA HIS A 55 12.27 -5.24 27.50
C HIS A 55 11.91 -4.89 28.95
N ALA A 56 11.96 -3.60 29.33
CA ALA A 56 11.79 -3.14 30.69
C ALA A 56 10.47 -3.58 31.37
N ARG A 57 9.39 -3.75 30.60
CA ARG A 57 8.06 -4.16 31.11
C ARG A 57 7.72 -5.63 30.86
N HIS A 58 8.32 -6.25 29.86
CA HIS A 58 7.91 -7.57 29.37
C HIS A 58 9.01 -8.64 29.51
N GLY A 59 10.14 -8.28 30.11
CA GLY A 59 11.24 -9.22 30.35
C GLY A 59 12.02 -9.58 29.08
N LEU A 60 12.59 -10.77 29.06
CA LEU A 60 13.40 -11.26 27.95
C LEU A 60 12.48 -11.67 26.79
N GLN A 61 12.71 -11.11 25.62
CA GLN A 61 11.96 -11.40 24.40
C GLN A 61 12.93 -11.71 23.25
N PHE A 62 12.51 -12.55 22.33
CA PHE A 62 13.23 -12.81 21.09
C PHE A 62 12.76 -11.82 20.01
N LEU A 63 13.61 -10.91 19.58
CA LEU A 63 13.32 -9.97 18.51
C LEU A 63 13.60 -10.67 17.18
N ALA A 64 12.53 -11.05 16.48
CA ALA A 64 12.60 -11.72 15.19
C ALA A 64 12.87 -10.70 14.07
N GLU A 65 13.96 -10.88 13.36
CA GLU A 65 14.33 -10.13 12.14
C GLU A 65 13.81 -10.84 10.89
N SER A 66 13.79 -12.20 10.93
CA SER A 66 13.27 -13.04 9.86
C SER A 66 12.41 -14.15 10.43
N VAL A 67 11.34 -14.48 9.73
CA VAL A 67 10.37 -15.51 10.12
C VAL A 67 10.16 -16.43 8.93
N LYS A 68 10.36 -17.73 9.15
CA LYS A 68 10.06 -18.79 8.21
C LYS A 68 9.02 -19.72 8.81
N VAL A 69 7.91 -19.91 8.11
CA VAL A 69 6.92 -20.94 8.48
C VAL A 69 7.43 -22.28 7.99
N VAL A 70 7.46 -23.24 8.90
CA VAL A 70 7.87 -24.63 8.61
C VAL A 70 6.63 -25.51 8.65
N GLU A 71 6.52 -26.44 7.71
CA GLU A 71 5.42 -27.40 7.75
C GLU A 71 5.44 -28.19 9.06
N PRO A 72 4.27 -28.41 9.68
CA PRO A 72 4.20 -29.19 10.90
C PRO A 72 4.67 -30.63 10.66
N ASP A 73 5.54 -31.11 11.52
CA ASP A 73 6.10 -32.44 11.47
C ASP A 73 5.42 -33.37 12.52
N GLY A 74 4.96 -34.51 12.04
CA GLY A 74 4.23 -35.49 12.84
C GLY A 74 2.73 -35.25 13.00
N ALA A 75 1.99 -36.33 13.22
CA ALA A 75 0.51 -36.37 13.23
C ALA A 75 -0.13 -35.39 14.23
N ALA A 76 0.44 -35.25 15.42
CA ALA A 76 -0.07 -34.35 16.47
C ALA A 76 0.07 -32.87 16.07
N ALA A 77 1.18 -32.49 15.44
CA ALA A 77 1.40 -31.12 14.96
C ALA A 77 0.47 -30.80 13.80
N ILE A 78 0.26 -31.75 12.88
CA ILE A 78 -0.68 -31.61 11.76
C ILE A 78 -2.12 -31.44 12.27
N GLU A 79 -2.54 -32.21 13.30
CA GLU A 79 -3.88 -32.06 13.90
C GLU A 79 -4.04 -30.66 14.50
N LYS A 80 -3.03 -30.17 15.24
CA LYS A 80 -3.04 -28.84 15.82
C LYS A 80 -3.11 -27.75 14.75
N PHE A 81 -2.39 -27.90 13.66
CA PHE A 81 -2.42 -26.99 12.51
C PHE A 81 -3.81 -26.98 11.84
N LEU A 82 -4.44 -28.13 11.61
CA LEU A 82 -5.75 -28.21 11.00
C LEU A 82 -6.85 -27.53 11.83
N LYS A 83 -6.76 -27.59 13.15
CA LYS A 83 -7.73 -26.94 14.06
C LYS A 83 -7.41 -25.48 14.43
N SER A 84 -6.33 -24.92 13.90
CA SER A 84 -5.84 -23.56 14.24
C SER A 84 -6.79 -22.41 13.87
N GLY A 85 -7.87 -22.67 13.13
CA GLY A 85 -8.80 -21.65 12.66
C GLY A 85 -8.59 -21.19 11.21
N ILE A 86 -7.45 -21.50 10.58
CA ILE A 86 -7.20 -21.23 9.16
C ILE A 86 -8.28 -21.90 8.28
N PHE A 87 -8.55 -23.16 8.57
CA PHE A 87 -9.46 -23.98 7.75
C PHE A 87 -10.91 -23.82 8.25
N LYS A 88 -11.70 -23.00 7.57
CA LYS A 88 -13.09 -22.76 7.95
C LYS A 88 -13.86 -24.10 8.11
N GLY A 89 -14.48 -24.27 9.28
CA GLY A 89 -15.30 -25.44 9.58
C GLY A 89 -14.50 -26.75 9.81
N VAL A 90 -13.19 -26.67 10.03
CA VAL A 90 -12.38 -27.76 10.57
C VAL A 90 -12.21 -27.54 12.06
N GLY A 91 -13.09 -28.14 12.85
CA GLY A 91 -12.96 -28.18 14.30
C GLY A 91 -12.16 -29.39 14.76
N GLU A 92 -12.02 -29.54 16.08
CA GLU A 92 -11.21 -30.60 16.71
C GLU A 92 -11.54 -32.01 16.23
N VAL A 93 -12.84 -32.35 16.15
CA VAL A 93 -13.29 -33.66 15.71
C VAL A 93 -12.94 -33.90 14.22
N THR A 94 -13.12 -32.90 13.37
CA THR A 94 -12.82 -33.01 11.94
C THR A 94 -11.30 -33.13 11.72
N ALA A 95 -10.49 -32.34 12.40
CA ALA A 95 -9.03 -32.40 12.32
C ALA A 95 -8.52 -33.80 12.74
N ARG A 96 -9.03 -34.32 13.85
CA ARG A 96 -8.71 -35.66 14.34
C ARG A 96 -9.06 -36.74 13.32
N ASN A 97 -10.29 -36.75 12.78
CA ASN A 97 -10.72 -37.74 11.77
C ASN A 97 -9.83 -37.68 10.50
N ILE A 98 -9.38 -36.51 10.08
CA ILE A 98 -8.47 -36.35 8.95
C ILE A 98 -7.14 -37.01 9.25
N VAL A 99 -6.55 -36.69 10.40
CA VAL A 99 -5.24 -37.20 10.79
C VAL A 99 -5.26 -38.69 11.14
N GLU A 100 -6.32 -39.19 11.76
CA GLU A 100 -6.52 -40.63 11.95
C GLU A 100 -6.55 -41.41 10.64
N ARG A 101 -7.11 -40.79 9.57
CA ARG A 101 -7.21 -41.44 8.24
C ARG A 101 -5.90 -41.43 7.47
N PHE A 102 -5.15 -40.31 7.50
CA PHE A 102 -4.00 -40.08 6.63
C PHE A 102 -2.66 -40.00 7.36
N GLY A 103 -2.66 -39.82 8.70
CA GLY A 103 -1.46 -39.71 9.54
C GLY A 103 -0.57 -38.55 9.10
N GLU A 104 0.71 -38.78 9.06
CA GLU A 104 1.72 -37.81 8.62
C GLU A 104 1.59 -37.41 7.14
N ARG A 105 0.92 -38.21 6.33
CA ARG A 105 0.69 -37.92 4.92
C ARG A 105 -0.50 -36.98 4.67
N THR A 106 -1.13 -36.49 5.71
CA THR A 106 -2.32 -35.61 5.61
C THR A 106 -2.07 -34.41 4.69
N LEU A 107 -0.99 -33.66 4.88
CA LEU A 107 -0.68 -32.49 4.07
C LEU A 107 -0.39 -32.85 2.62
N ASP A 108 0.30 -33.95 2.36
CA ASP A 108 0.55 -34.46 1.01
C ASP A 108 -0.74 -34.80 0.31
N VAL A 109 -1.66 -35.50 1.00
CA VAL A 109 -2.98 -35.86 0.46
C VAL A 109 -3.79 -34.59 0.14
N MET A 110 -3.76 -33.58 1.03
CA MET A 110 -4.45 -32.31 0.78
C MET A 110 -3.88 -31.54 -0.42
N LYS A 111 -2.58 -31.63 -0.68
CA LYS A 111 -1.92 -30.99 -1.83
C LYS A 111 -2.18 -31.74 -3.15
N THR A 112 -2.14 -33.07 -3.11
CA THR A 112 -2.09 -33.90 -4.35
C THR A 112 -3.39 -34.55 -4.70
N SER A 113 -4.27 -34.86 -3.75
CA SER A 113 -5.48 -35.68 -3.92
C SER A 113 -6.64 -35.14 -3.05
N PRO A 114 -7.15 -33.94 -3.35
CA PRO A 114 -8.22 -33.29 -2.56
C PRO A 114 -9.50 -34.13 -2.45
N GLU A 115 -9.78 -34.98 -3.46
CA GLU A 115 -10.94 -35.87 -3.50
C GLU A 115 -10.93 -36.89 -2.36
N LYS A 116 -9.75 -37.35 -1.94
CA LYS A 116 -9.61 -38.31 -0.83
C LYS A 116 -10.03 -37.71 0.51
N LEU A 117 -9.92 -36.38 0.65
CA LEU A 117 -10.36 -35.71 1.86
C LEU A 117 -11.89 -35.81 2.05
N ALA A 118 -12.64 -35.89 0.97
CA ALA A 118 -14.08 -36.09 1.00
C ALA A 118 -14.51 -37.50 1.48
N GLU A 119 -13.58 -38.49 1.58
CA GLU A 119 -13.82 -39.79 2.17
C GLU A 119 -13.88 -39.74 3.71
N VAL A 120 -13.40 -38.65 4.32
CA VAL A 120 -13.41 -38.48 5.77
C VAL A 120 -14.82 -38.10 6.25
N LYS A 121 -15.27 -38.78 7.28
CA LYS A 121 -16.61 -38.55 7.86
C LYS A 121 -16.81 -37.12 8.25
N GLY A 122 -17.86 -36.49 7.69
CA GLY A 122 -18.22 -35.10 7.98
C GLY A 122 -17.59 -34.05 7.05
N ILE A 123 -16.88 -34.49 5.98
CA ILE A 123 -16.32 -33.63 4.95
C ILE A 123 -17.03 -33.89 3.63
N SER A 124 -17.75 -32.88 3.12
CA SER A 124 -18.31 -32.92 1.77
C SER A 124 -17.23 -32.64 0.72
N ALA A 125 -17.46 -33.02 -0.54
CA ALA A 125 -16.54 -32.70 -1.64
C ALA A 125 -16.27 -31.21 -1.76
N LYS A 126 -17.29 -30.36 -1.56
CA LYS A 126 -17.13 -28.88 -1.54
C LYS A 126 -16.20 -28.44 -0.41
N LYS A 127 -16.41 -28.95 0.79
CA LYS A 127 -15.59 -28.62 1.96
C LYS A 127 -14.14 -29.11 1.80
N ALA A 128 -13.95 -30.31 1.22
CA ALA A 128 -12.62 -30.82 0.89
C ALA A 128 -11.88 -29.87 -0.07
N ALA A 129 -12.55 -29.41 -1.13
CA ALA A 129 -11.99 -28.45 -2.07
C ALA A 129 -11.62 -27.12 -1.41
N GLU A 130 -12.48 -26.57 -0.55
CA GLU A 130 -12.22 -25.33 0.21
C GLU A 130 -11.02 -25.47 1.15
N ILE A 131 -10.92 -26.56 1.89
CA ILE A 131 -9.79 -26.83 2.81
C ILE A 131 -8.48 -26.92 2.01
N CYS A 132 -8.47 -27.65 0.89
CA CYS A 132 -7.26 -27.80 0.07
C CYS A 132 -6.88 -26.50 -0.65
N ALA A 133 -7.86 -25.69 -1.07
CA ALA A 133 -7.60 -24.35 -1.62
C ALA A 133 -6.92 -23.44 -0.60
N THR A 134 -7.41 -23.43 0.64
CA THR A 134 -6.80 -22.64 1.74
C THR A 134 -5.35 -23.06 2.01
N LEU A 135 -5.05 -24.39 2.01
CA LEU A 135 -3.67 -24.86 2.18
C LEU A 135 -2.77 -24.39 1.03
N ARG A 136 -3.27 -24.42 -0.21
CA ARG A 136 -2.52 -23.97 -1.39
C ARG A 136 -2.23 -22.49 -1.34
N GLU A 137 -3.24 -21.66 -1.09
CA GLU A 137 -3.10 -20.21 -0.95
C GLU A 137 -2.07 -19.85 0.10
N HIS A 138 -2.07 -20.57 1.22
CA HIS A 138 -1.10 -20.37 2.29
C HIS A 138 0.33 -20.72 1.85
N GLY A 139 0.51 -21.83 1.12
CA GLY A 139 1.81 -22.22 0.56
C GLY A 139 2.33 -21.20 -0.47
N GLU A 140 1.48 -20.77 -1.41
CA GLU A 140 1.82 -19.75 -2.41
C GLU A 140 2.26 -18.42 -1.78
N MET A 141 1.60 -18.02 -0.69
CA MET A 141 2.00 -16.85 0.06
C MET A 141 3.42 -17.01 0.64
N GLN A 142 3.72 -18.14 1.27
CA GLN A 142 5.04 -18.41 1.84
C GLN A 142 6.14 -18.41 0.78
N ASP A 143 5.91 -19.09 -0.35
CA ASP A 143 6.86 -19.14 -1.46
C ASP A 143 7.14 -17.73 -2.01
N THR A 144 6.09 -16.91 -2.15
CA THR A 144 6.20 -15.52 -2.61
C THR A 144 6.98 -14.65 -1.61
N LEU A 145 6.74 -14.80 -0.31
CA LEU A 145 7.49 -14.05 0.70
C LEU A 145 8.98 -14.42 0.68
N VAL A 146 9.30 -15.71 0.54
CA VAL A 146 10.69 -16.19 0.40
C VAL A 146 11.32 -15.64 -0.89
N TYR A 147 10.57 -15.62 -1.99
CA TYR A 147 11.03 -15.00 -3.23
C TYR A 147 11.37 -13.52 -3.07
N LEU A 148 10.49 -12.76 -2.41
CA LEU A 148 10.69 -11.32 -2.20
C LEU A 148 11.85 -11.01 -1.23
N GLN A 149 12.16 -11.89 -0.28
CA GLN A 149 13.30 -11.72 0.63
C GLN A 149 14.65 -11.66 -0.11
N ARG A 150 14.77 -12.27 -1.30
CA ARG A 150 15.98 -12.21 -2.13
C ARG A 150 16.37 -10.79 -2.52
N PHE A 151 15.41 -9.89 -2.58
CA PHE A 151 15.60 -8.49 -2.95
C PHE A 151 15.84 -7.57 -1.74
N ASP A 152 16.18 -8.13 -0.58
CA ASP A 152 16.39 -7.37 0.66
C ASP A 152 15.17 -6.48 1.02
N VAL A 153 13.99 -6.99 0.68
CA VAL A 153 12.71 -6.35 0.99
C VAL A 153 12.30 -6.76 2.39
N SER A 154 11.95 -5.78 3.24
CA SER A 154 11.44 -6.08 4.57
C SER A 154 10.17 -6.95 4.51
N LEU A 155 9.97 -7.81 5.50
CA LEU A 155 8.80 -8.70 5.53
C LEU A 155 7.48 -7.91 5.48
N ASN A 156 7.41 -6.74 6.14
CA ASN A 156 6.23 -5.87 6.07
C ASN A 156 5.95 -5.41 4.62
N LEU A 157 6.98 -5.01 3.88
CA LEU A 157 6.80 -4.63 2.48
C LEU A 157 6.45 -5.83 1.61
N ALA A 158 7.07 -6.99 1.84
CA ALA A 158 6.74 -8.23 1.13
C ALA A 158 5.28 -8.64 1.33
N LEU A 159 4.76 -8.53 2.56
CA LEU A 159 3.34 -8.76 2.86
C LEU A 159 2.40 -7.79 2.13
N LYS A 160 2.76 -6.51 2.05
CA LYS A 160 1.96 -5.54 1.28
C LYS A 160 1.95 -5.84 -0.21
N ILE A 161 3.11 -6.21 -0.77
CA ILE A 161 3.23 -6.60 -2.18
C ILE A 161 2.35 -7.84 -2.44
N TYR A 162 2.46 -8.85 -1.59
CA TYR A 162 1.62 -10.05 -1.73
C TYR A 162 0.13 -9.74 -1.58
N LYS A 163 -0.26 -8.88 -0.63
CA LYS A 163 -1.65 -8.45 -0.45
C LYS A 163 -2.22 -7.75 -1.70
N THR A 164 -1.36 -7.04 -2.44
CA THR A 164 -1.75 -6.33 -3.67
C THR A 164 -1.86 -7.26 -4.88
N TYR A 165 -0.91 -8.16 -5.06
CA TYR A 165 -0.79 -8.97 -6.29
C TYR A 165 -1.09 -10.46 -6.13
N GLY A 166 -1.07 -10.97 -4.89
CA GLY A 166 -1.26 -12.41 -4.61
C GLY A 166 -0.27 -13.29 -5.35
N ALA A 167 -0.76 -14.37 -5.95
CA ALA A 167 0.04 -15.29 -6.74
C ALA A 167 0.74 -14.67 -7.97
N ARG A 168 0.27 -13.49 -8.45
CA ARG A 168 0.90 -12.77 -9.58
C ARG A 168 2.12 -11.95 -9.20
N THR A 169 2.52 -11.92 -7.93
CA THR A 169 3.64 -11.13 -7.44
C THR A 169 4.93 -11.39 -8.22
N GLU A 170 5.28 -12.65 -8.42
CA GLU A 170 6.50 -13.03 -9.12
C GLU A 170 6.48 -12.60 -10.59
N GLU A 171 5.34 -12.71 -11.25
CA GLU A 171 5.14 -12.25 -12.63
C GLU A 171 5.33 -10.74 -12.75
N VAL A 172 4.69 -9.96 -11.87
CA VAL A 172 4.81 -8.50 -11.84
C VAL A 172 6.25 -8.07 -11.60
N ILE A 173 6.92 -8.67 -10.62
CA ILE A 173 8.33 -8.38 -10.31
C ILE A 173 9.25 -8.66 -11.50
N LYS A 174 9.04 -9.77 -12.20
CA LYS A 174 9.85 -10.15 -13.38
C LYS A 174 9.56 -9.27 -14.60
N THR A 175 8.31 -8.82 -14.77
CA THR A 175 7.88 -8.07 -15.95
C THR A 175 8.15 -6.57 -15.79
N ASN A 176 7.65 -5.97 -14.73
CA ASN A 176 7.78 -4.54 -14.46
C ASN A 176 7.67 -4.22 -12.96
N PRO A 177 8.77 -4.32 -12.19
CA PRO A 177 8.76 -4.04 -10.76
C PRO A 177 8.44 -2.57 -10.42
N TYR A 178 8.52 -1.65 -11.38
CA TYR A 178 8.17 -0.24 -11.15
C TYR A 178 6.67 -0.03 -10.93
N GLN A 179 5.81 -0.99 -11.27
CA GLN A 179 4.39 -0.95 -10.90
C GLN A 179 4.19 -0.86 -9.39
N LEU A 180 5.12 -1.39 -8.59
CA LEU A 180 5.09 -1.28 -7.14
C LEU A 180 4.97 0.18 -6.65
N ILE A 181 5.54 1.14 -7.38
CA ILE A 181 5.51 2.58 -7.01
C ILE A 181 4.09 3.14 -7.03
N SER A 182 3.23 2.64 -7.93
CA SER A 182 1.84 3.08 -8.04
C SER A 182 0.89 2.29 -7.17
N ASP A 183 1.13 1.00 -7.00
CA ASP A 183 0.15 0.04 -6.49
C ASP A 183 0.37 -0.31 -5.01
N VAL A 184 1.59 -0.09 -4.49
CA VAL A 184 1.95 -0.44 -3.10
C VAL A 184 2.39 0.80 -2.33
N GLU A 185 1.67 1.10 -1.26
CA GLU A 185 1.98 2.26 -0.41
C GLU A 185 3.40 2.20 0.16
N ARG A 186 4.08 3.34 0.16
CA ARG A 186 5.44 3.55 0.69
C ARG A 186 6.55 2.84 -0.11
N VAL A 187 6.26 2.38 -1.32
CA VAL A 187 7.31 1.98 -2.26
C VAL A 187 7.76 3.20 -3.04
N GLY A 188 9.01 3.62 -2.81
CA GLY A 188 9.66 4.67 -3.58
C GLY A 188 10.40 4.12 -4.78
N PHE A 189 10.87 5.05 -5.65
CA PHE A 189 11.64 4.69 -6.85
C PHE A 189 12.87 3.83 -6.52
N GLN A 190 13.64 4.19 -5.48
CA GLN A 190 14.85 3.47 -5.10
C GLN A 190 14.60 2.00 -4.77
N THR A 191 13.51 1.71 -4.06
CA THR A 191 13.16 0.33 -3.70
C THR A 191 12.78 -0.49 -4.94
N ALA A 192 11.95 0.08 -5.81
CA ALA A 192 11.54 -0.58 -7.05
C ALA A 192 12.74 -0.75 -8.01
N ASP A 193 13.63 0.24 -8.08
CA ASP A 193 14.84 0.23 -8.92
C ASP A 193 15.85 -0.84 -8.46
N LYS A 194 16.02 -1.01 -7.14
CA LYS A 194 16.84 -2.09 -6.58
C LYS A 194 16.31 -3.46 -7.00
N ILE A 195 15.00 -3.69 -6.84
CA ILE A 195 14.34 -4.92 -7.27
C ILE A 195 14.53 -5.14 -8.78
N ALA A 196 14.33 -4.09 -9.59
CA ALA A 196 14.45 -4.12 -11.03
C ALA A 196 15.86 -4.56 -11.48
N GLN A 197 16.88 -4.02 -10.86
CA GLN A 197 18.28 -4.40 -11.14
C GLN A 197 18.57 -5.85 -10.78
N GLU A 198 18.05 -6.34 -9.66
CA GLU A 198 18.23 -7.73 -9.22
C GLU A 198 17.54 -8.74 -10.16
N VAL A 199 16.40 -8.38 -10.76
CA VAL A 199 15.73 -9.22 -11.78
C VAL A 199 16.31 -9.04 -13.19
N GLY A 200 17.37 -8.22 -13.34
CA GLY A 200 18.11 -8.08 -14.61
C GLY A 200 17.57 -7.00 -15.54
N ILE A 201 16.72 -6.08 -15.08
CA ILE A 201 16.31 -4.92 -15.87
C ILE A 201 17.51 -3.97 -16.01
N THR A 202 17.86 -3.62 -17.23
CA THR A 202 19.01 -2.75 -17.52
C THR A 202 18.75 -1.32 -17.05
N LYS A 203 19.84 -0.62 -16.68
CA LYS A 203 19.77 0.76 -16.19
C LYS A 203 19.14 1.73 -17.18
N ASP A 204 19.25 1.46 -18.47
CA ASP A 204 18.75 2.26 -19.57
C ASP A 204 17.41 1.75 -20.13
N SER A 205 16.73 0.84 -19.43
CA SER A 205 15.44 0.29 -19.87
C SER A 205 14.34 1.37 -19.92
N ASP A 206 13.46 1.28 -20.90
CA ASP A 206 12.34 2.21 -21.05
C ASP A 206 11.40 2.15 -19.84
N PHE A 207 11.21 0.98 -19.22
CA PHE A 207 10.45 0.85 -17.98
C PHE A 207 11.02 1.72 -16.86
N ARG A 208 12.35 1.73 -16.71
CA ARG A 208 13.03 2.54 -15.70
C ARG A 208 12.87 4.02 -15.96
N ILE A 209 13.07 4.44 -17.22
CA ILE A 209 12.97 5.85 -17.62
C ILE A 209 11.53 6.35 -17.42
N ARG A 210 10.54 5.63 -17.90
CA ARG A 210 9.12 5.98 -17.73
C ARG A 210 8.71 6.05 -16.28
N ALA A 211 9.10 5.08 -15.47
CA ALA A 211 8.85 5.10 -14.03
C ALA A 211 9.52 6.30 -13.35
N GLY A 212 10.74 6.64 -13.75
CA GLY A 212 11.47 7.82 -13.27
C GLY A 212 10.72 9.13 -13.60
N ILE A 213 10.23 9.28 -14.83
CA ILE A 213 9.46 10.48 -15.26
C ILE A 213 8.21 10.63 -14.38
N ILE A 214 7.40 9.57 -14.27
CA ILE A 214 6.17 9.58 -13.45
C ILE A 214 6.49 9.86 -11.99
N TYR A 215 7.56 9.25 -11.45
CA TYR A 215 7.99 9.46 -10.07
C TYR A 215 8.42 10.91 -9.82
N THR A 216 9.23 11.50 -10.71
CA THR A 216 9.67 12.90 -10.60
C THR A 216 8.48 13.86 -10.57
N LEU A 217 7.49 13.68 -11.43
CA LEU A 217 6.28 14.49 -11.44
C LEU A 217 5.43 14.30 -10.16
N LYS A 218 5.33 13.06 -9.64
CA LYS A 218 4.64 12.79 -8.36
C LYS A 218 5.35 13.45 -7.18
N GLU A 219 6.68 13.36 -7.13
CA GLU A 219 7.49 13.96 -6.06
C GLU A 219 7.38 15.48 -6.05
N ALA A 220 7.42 16.12 -7.21
CA ALA A 220 7.21 17.56 -7.33
C ALA A 220 5.84 17.99 -6.79
N SER A 221 4.79 17.20 -7.07
CA SER A 221 3.46 17.46 -6.55
C SER A 221 3.39 17.26 -5.03
N ASN A 222 3.96 16.17 -4.50
CA ASN A 222 3.85 15.82 -3.09
C ASN A 222 4.72 16.70 -2.18
N LYS A 223 5.94 17.05 -2.60
CA LYS A 223 6.90 17.80 -1.78
C LYS A 223 6.75 19.30 -1.90
N SER A 224 6.47 19.79 -3.11
CA SER A 224 6.51 21.21 -3.43
C SER A 224 5.16 21.77 -3.91
N GLY A 225 4.13 20.93 -4.04
CA GLY A 225 2.81 21.33 -4.53
C GLY A 225 2.78 21.67 -6.03
N HIS A 226 3.83 21.35 -6.79
CA HIS A 226 3.91 21.61 -8.22
C HIS A 226 3.16 20.53 -9.01
N THR A 227 2.03 20.86 -9.58
CA THR A 227 1.26 19.91 -10.40
C THR A 227 1.86 19.71 -11.80
N ALA A 228 2.76 20.60 -12.21
CA ALA A 228 3.50 20.52 -13.45
C ALA A 228 4.95 20.97 -13.29
N LEU A 229 5.85 20.44 -14.12
CA LEU A 229 7.25 20.84 -14.19
C LEU A 229 7.61 21.36 -15.57
N PRO A 230 8.45 22.41 -15.68
CA PRO A 230 9.07 22.82 -16.94
C PRO A 230 9.97 21.70 -17.50
N ASP A 231 10.14 21.67 -18.82
CA ASP A 231 10.95 20.67 -19.54
C ASP A 231 12.37 20.52 -19.00
N ASP A 232 13.05 21.64 -18.83
CA ASP A 232 14.43 21.70 -18.35
C ASP A 232 14.56 21.17 -16.90
N ILE A 233 13.61 21.50 -16.05
CA ILE A 233 13.58 21.04 -14.64
C ILE A 233 13.29 19.55 -14.59
N LEU A 234 12.26 19.07 -15.33
CA LEU A 234 11.93 17.65 -15.37
C LEU A 234 13.14 16.82 -15.83
N LYS A 235 13.79 17.20 -16.94
CA LYS A 235 14.94 16.48 -17.49
C LYS A 235 16.12 16.48 -16.53
N LYS A 236 16.44 17.62 -15.92
CA LYS A 236 17.52 17.74 -14.93
C LYS A 236 17.30 16.84 -13.70
N GLU A 237 16.12 16.90 -13.12
CA GLU A 237 15.78 16.08 -11.94
C GLU A 237 15.76 14.60 -12.30
N LEU A 238 15.23 14.24 -13.47
CA LEU A 238 15.19 12.86 -13.96
C LEU A 238 16.60 12.29 -14.20
N LEU A 239 17.49 13.02 -14.89
CA LEU A 239 18.87 12.59 -15.11
C LEU A 239 19.59 12.36 -13.78
N SER A 240 19.38 13.26 -12.81
CA SER A 240 19.92 13.11 -11.45
C SER A 240 19.37 11.88 -10.75
N LEU A 241 18.06 11.62 -10.82
CA LEU A 241 17.40 10.46 -10.23
C LEU A 241 17.91 9.14 -10.79
N LEU A 242 18.08 9.09 -12.13
CA LEU A 242 18.51 7.88 -12.85
C LEU A 242 20.03 7.68 -12.85
N GLY A 243 20.82 8.69 -12.45
CA GLY A 243 22.27 8.69 -12.55
C GLY A 243 22.74 8.69 -14.00
N PHE A 244 22.04 9.42 -14.88
CA PHE A 244 22.33 9.58 -16.30
C PHE A 244 23.07 10.89 -16.57
N ASP A 245 23.83 10.91 -17.62
CA ASP A 245 24.38 12.13 -18.22
C ASP A 245 23.51 12.62 -19.40
N GLU A 246 23.90 13.72 -20.02
CA GLU A 246 23.15 14.35 -21.11
C GLU A 246 23.06 13.48 -22.39
N THR A 247 23.88 12.44 -22.54
CA THR A 247 23.83 11.53 -23.71
C THR A 247 22.49 10.73 -23.72
N TYR A 248 21.82 10.62 -22.61
CA TYR A 248 20.53 9.95 -22.50
C TYR A 248 19.31 10.84 -22.85
N LEU A 249 19.50 12.13 -23.11
CA LEU A 249 18.38 13.06 -23.35
C LEU A 249 17.48 12.64 -24.52
N GLU A 250 18.04 12.13 -25.61
CA GLU A 250 17.24 11.65 -26.75
C GLU A 250 16.33 10.48 -26.33
N LYS A 251 16.87 9.53 -25.56
CA LYS A 251 16.10 8.40 -25.04
C LYS A 251 15.02 8.82 -24.04
N VAL A 252 15.32 9.80 -23.20
CA VAL A 252 14.36 10.42 -22.29
C VAL A 252 13.24 11.07 -23.07
N GLU A 253 13.54 11.85 -24.12
CA GLU A 253 12.53 12.51 -24.98
C GLU A 253 11.59 11.48 -25.62
N CYS A 254 12.12 10.41 -26.21
CA CYS A 254 11.31 9.32 -26.77
C CYS A 254 10.34 8.75 -25.72
N ASN A 255 10.80 8.51 -24.48
CA ASN A 255 9.95 7.99 -23.44
C ASN A 255 8.92 9.01 -22.91
N ILE A 256 9.22 10.30 -22.95
CA ILE A 256 8.24 11.37 -22.67
C ILE A 256 7.12 11.35 -23.72
N GLU A 257 7.47 11.31 -25.01
CA GLU A 257 6.46 11.25 -26.10
C GLU A 257 5.60 9.99 -26.01
N ASP A 258 6.19 8.84 -25.67
CA ASP A 258 5.43 7.61 -25.42
C ASP A 258 4.43 7.76 -24.27
N LEU A 259 4.85 8.37 -23.15
CA LEU A 259 3.96 8.60 -22.00
C LEU A 259 2.83 9.59 -22.32
N ILE A 260 3.09 10.58 -23.18
CA ILE A 260 2.06 11.49 -23.69
C ILE A 260 1.07 10.71 -24.57
N PHE A 261 1.57 9.86 -25.49
CA PHE A 261 0.74 9.02 -26.34
C PHE A 261 -0.12 8.04 -25.54
N LEU A 262 0.44 7.45 -24.48
CA LEU A 262 -0.28 6.54 -23.58
C LEU A 262 -1.24 7.26 -22.61
N ALA A 263 -1.30 8.59 -22.66
CA ALA A 263 -2.08 9.41 -21.74
C ALA A 263 -1.74 9.18 -20.24
N GLU A 264 -0.46 8.91 -19.94
CA GLU A 264 0.06 8.85 -18.57
C GLU A 264 0.47 10.26 -18.09
N ILE A 265 1.00 11.07 -18.98
CA ILE A 265 1.32 12.47 -18.74
C ILE A 265 0.66 13.36 -19.81
N LYS A 266 0.59 14.65 -19.51
CA LYS A 266 0.10 15.69 -20.43
C LYS A 266 1.11 16.81 -20.52
N ASP A 267 1.39 17.25 -21.72
CA ASP A 267 2.18 18.45 -22.00
C ASP A 267 1.30 19.64 -22.37
N TYR A 268 1.83 20.82 -22.14
CA TYR A 268 1.26 22.09 -22.60
C TYR A 268 2.33 23.18 -22.65
N VAL A 269 2.06 24.26 -23.39
CA VAL A 269 3.01 25.37 -23.58
C VAL A 269 2.40 26.65 -22.98
N VAL A 270 3.19 27.34 -22.15
CA VAL A 270 2.88 28.66 -21.59
C VAL A 270 4.11 29.53 -21.77
N ASP A 271 3.95 30.72 -22.31
CA ASP A 271 5.04 31.70 -22.53
C ASP A 271 6.28 31.10 -23.21
N ASN A 272 6.07 30.29 -24.24
CA ASN A 272 7.09 29.53 -24.98
C ASN A 272 7.86 28.48 -24.16
N ALA A 273 7.49 28.19 -22.94
CA ALA A 273 8.02 27.10 -22.15
C ALA A 273 7.10 25.88 -22.19
N ARG A 274 7.65 24.68 -22.42
CA ARG A 274 6.89 23.42 -22.38
C ARG A 274 6.90 22.88 -20.95
N PHE A 275 5.73 22.44 -20.50
CA PHE A 275 5.49 21.88 -19.18
C PHE A 275 4.88 20.49 -19.30
N TYR A 276 5.17 19.64 -18.31
CA TYR A 276 4.62 18.31 -18.21
C TYR A 276 3.93 18.12 -16.85
N MET A 277 2.82 17.40 -16.88
CA MET A 277 2.07 17.04 -15.68
C MET A 277 1.51 15.63 -15.79
N LEU A 278 1.21 15.01 -14.67
CA LEU A 278 0.50 13.74 -14.65
C LEU A 278 -0.90 13.91 -15.29
N TYR A 279 -1.30 12.98 -16.13
CA TYR A 279 -2.59 13.07 -16.83
C TYR A 279 -3.77 13.13 -15.87
N LYS A 280 -3.69 12.42 -14.73
CA LYS A 280 -4.70 12.49 -13.66
C LYS A 280 -4.82 13.90 -13.08
N SER A 281 -3.70 14.59 -12.85
CA SER A 281 -3.68 15.97 -12.37
C SER A 281 -4.30 16.91 -13.38
N TYR A 282 -3.95 16.77 -14.67
CA TYR A 282 -4.58 17.51 -15.77
C TYR A 282 -6.12 17.36 -15.80
N LEU A 283 -6.62 16.13 -15.70
CA LEU A 283 -8.08 15.90 -15.68
C LEU A 283 -8.74 16.52 -14.45
N THR A 284 -8.07 16.49 -13.32
CA THR A 284 -8.57 17.10 -12.08
C THR A 284 -8.66 18.61 -12.21
N GLU A 285 -7.60 19.28 -12.66
CA GLU A 285 -7.58 20.73 -12.87
C GLU A 285 -8.59 21.17 -13.94
N LYS A 286 -8.66 20.45 -15.07
CA LYS A 286 -9.65 20.69 -16.11
C LYS A 286 -11.08 20.56 -15.58
N THR A 287 -11.35 19.59 -14.73
CA THR A 287 -12.67 19.38 -14.11
C THR A 287 -13.01 20.51 -13.14
N ILE A 288 -12.04 20.95 -12.35
CA ILE A 288 -12.19 22.09 -11.43
C ILE A 288 -12.49 23.37 -12.24
N ALA A 289 -11.66 23.66 -13.23
CA ALA A 289 -11.85 24.83 -14.09
C ALA A 289 -13.23 24.86 -14.77
N ARG A 290 -13.66 23.71 -15.33
CA ARG A 290 -15.00 23.58 -15.94
C ARG A 290 -16.11 23.81 -14.92
N ARG A 291 -16.00 23.27 -13.71
CA ARG A 291 -17.02 23.47 -12.67
C ARG A 291 -17.08 24.92 -12.20
N LEU A 292 -15.93 25.57 -12.07
CA LEU A 292 -15.86 26.99 -11.72
C LEU A 292 -16.51 27.86 -12.82
N ALA A 293 -16.19 27.60 -14.09
CA ALA A 293 -16.81 28.32 -15.21
C ALA A 293 -18.34 28.13 -15.27
N LEU A 294 -18.85 26.91 -14.99
CA LEU A 294 -20.29 26.66 -14.90
C LEU A 294 -20.94 27.40 -13.73
N LEU A 295 -20.26 27.46 -12.57
CA LEU A 295 -20.71 28.22 -11.43
C LEU A 295 -20.74 29.72 -11.75
N GLU A 296 -19.76 30.22 -12.44
CA GLU A 296 -19.68 31.62 -12.88
C GLU A 296 -20.80 31.95 -13.88
N ALA A 297 -21.05 31.10 -14.87
CA ALA A 297 -22.11 31.28 -15.85
C ALA A 297 -23.54 31.18 -15.27
N ALA A 298 -23.72 30.37 -14.23
CA ALA A 298 -25.02 30.17 -13.58
C ALA A 298 -25.46 31.34 -12.67
N HIS A 299 -24.58 32.29 -12.39
CA HIS A 299 -24.82 33.37 -11.45
C HIS A 299 -24.79 34.72 -12.18
N GLY A 300 -25.96 35.21 -12.56
CA GLY A 300 -26.18 36.65 -12.83
C GLY A 300 -25.90 37.43 -11.53
N GLY A 301 -24.84 38.23 -11.53
CA GLY A 301 -24.32 38.84 -10.31
C GLY A 301 -25.33 39.71 -9.56
N ILE A 302 -25.51 39.42 -8.31
CA ILE A 302 -25.97 40.38 -7.31
C ILE A 302 -24.72 40.67 -6.49
N GLU A 303 -24.20 41.89 -6.60
CA GLU A 303 -23.13 42.37 -5.72
C GLU A 303 -23.71 42.56 -4.32
N VAL A 304 -23.21 41.74 -3.38
CA VAL A 304 -23.50 41.91 -1.96
C VAL A 304 -22.17 42.16 -1.27
N ASP A 305 -22.08 43.29 -0.57
CA ASP A 305 -20.93 43.62 0.26
C ASP A 305 -20.98 42.79 1.55
N PHE A 306 -20.01 41.91 1.73
CA PHE A 306 -19.87 41.08 2.92
C PHE A 306 -18.82 41.60 3.92
N SER A 307 -18.32 42.80 3.74
CA SER A 307 -17.24 43.37 4.58
C SER A 307 -17.61 43.36 6.05
N GLU A 308 -18.83 43.78 6.39
CA GLU A 308 -19.31 43.76 7.79
C GLU A 308 -19.40 42.37 8.41
N GLN A 309 -19.80 41.37 7.63
CA GLN A 309 -19.88 39.99 8.07
C GLN A 309 -18.49 39.37 8.27
N ILE A 310 -17.53 39.72 7.43
CA ILE A 310 -16.13 39.32 7.55
C ILE A 310 -15.53 39.94 8.80
N ASP A 311 -15.74 41.23 9.05
CA ASP A 311 -15.24 41.92 10.22
C ASP A 311 -15.79 41.30 11.52
N LYS A 312 -17.07 41.01 11.58
CA LYS A 312 -17.69 40.34 12.73
C LYS A 312 -17.12 38.90 12.94
N PHE A 313 -16.83 38.22 11.86
CA PHE A 313 -16.21 36.89 11.94
C PHE A 313 -14.76 36.97 12.45
N GLU A 314 -13.98 37.92 11.95
CA GLU A 314 -12.61 38.16 12.43
C GLU A 314 -12.61 38.48 13.93
N GLU A 315 -13.50 39.35 14.38
CA GLU A 315 -13.63 39.71 15.79
C GLU A 315 -14.05 38.54 16.66
N MET A 316 -15.05 37.75 16.22
CA MET A 316 -15.53 36.57 16.94
C MET A 316 -14.50 35.45 17.04
N CYS A 317 -13.68 35.27 16.03
CA CYS A 317 -12.65 34.22 15.97
C CYS A 317 -11.27 34.66 16.48
N GLY A 318 -11.07 35.97 16.74
CA GLY A 318 -9.78 36.56 17.17
C GLY A 318 -8.68 36.43 16.09
N ILE A 319 -9.06 36.42 14.81
CA ILE A 319 -8.13 36.30 13.67
C ILE A 319 -8.25 37.52 12.75
N LYS A 320 -7.21 37.76 11.94
CA LYS A 320 -7.26 38.72 10.84
C LYS A 320 -6.97 37.99 9.52
N LEU A 321 -7.90 38.04 8.56
CA LEU A 321 -7.71 37.49 7.24
C LEU A 321 -6.78 38.40 6.42
N HIS A 322 -5.89 37.80 5.63
CA HIS A 322 -5.12 38.50 4.64
C HIS A 322 -6.04 39.12 3.57
N GLU A 323 -5.64 40.25 2.95
CA GLU A 323 -6.44 40.97 1.97
C GLU A 323 -6.98 40.07 0.86
N LYS A 324 -6.13 39.18 0.28
CA LYS A 324 -6.54 38.18 -0.73
C LYS A 324 -7.54 37.15 -0.19
N GLN A 325 -7.47 36.81 1.07
CA GLN A 325 -8.44 35.91 1.71
C GLN A 325 -9.79 36.60 1.89
N ARG A 326 -9.79 37.86 2.31
CA ARG A 326 -11.01 38.69 2.39
C ARG A 326 -11.67 38.83 1.02
N GLU A 327 -10.88 39.15 -0.02
CA GLU A 327 -11.34 39.23 -1.40
C GLU A 327 -11.94 37.89 -1.89
N ALA A 328 -11.28 36.77 -1.63
CA ALA A 328 -11.77 35.45 -2.01
C ALA A 328 -13.10 35.11 -1.31
N VAL A 329 -13.25 35.45 -0.03
CA VAL A 329 -14.50 35.25 0.73
C VAL A 329 -15.61 36.15 0.15
N SER A 330 -15.33 37.44 -0.08
CA SER A 330 -16.29 38.36 -0.70
C SER A 330 -16.75 37.86 -2.05
N ASN A 331 -15.83 37.50 -2.93
CA ASN A 331 -16.13 36.98 -4.28
C ASN A 331 -16.87 35.65 -4.26
N SER A 332 -16.59 34.77 -3.32
CA SER A 332 -17.30 33.47 -3.20
C SER A 332 -18.70 33.60 -2.61
N SER A 333 -18.91 34.60 -1.75
CA SER A 333 -20.19 34.85 -1.07
C SER A 333 -21.19 35.63 -1.93
N MET A 334 -20.73 36.42 -2.89
CA MET A 334 -21.58 37.09 -3.88
C MET A 334 -22.53 36.15 -4.65
N ARG A 335 -22.27 34.85 -4.61
CA ARG A 335 -22.89 33.82 -5.47
C ARG A 335 -24.00 32.97 -4.79
N LEU A 336 -24.44 33.27 -3.55
CA LEU A 336 -25.21 32.33 -2.74
C LEU A 336 -26.62 32.73 -2.33
N GLN A 337 -27.22 33.81 -2.86
CA GLN A 337 -28.57 34.19 -2.45
C GLN A 337 -29.69 33.62 -3.32
N LYS A 338 -30.17 32.42 -3.02
CA LYS A 338 -31.56 32.01 -3.29
C LYS A 338 -32.28 31.30 -2.12
N ASN A 339 -31.65 31.16 -0.93
CA ASN A 339 -32.39 30.55 0.20
C ASN A 339 -31.90 31.05 1.57
N PRO A 340 -32.66 31.90 2.27
CA PRO A 340 -32.24 32.52 3.55
C PRO A 340 -32.12 31.55 4.73
N THR A 341 -32.75 30.39 4.70
CA THR A 341 -32.83 29.44 5.82
C THR A 341 -31.58 28.58 6.00
N HIS A 342 -30.69 28.49 4.98
CA HIS A 342 -29.46 27.70 5.08
C HIS A 342 -28.19 28.50 5.39
N MET A 343 -28.29 29.80 5.55
CA MET A 343 -27.15 30.74 5.64
C MET A 343 -26.25 30.53 6.86
N ARG A 344 -26.79 30.22 8.03
CA ARG A 344 -25.96 30.20 9.28
C ARG A 344 -24.96 29.07 9.29
N ASN A 345 -25.31 27.89 8.79
CA ASN A 345 -24.40 26.71 8.83
C ASN A 345 -23.44 26.67 7.63
N THR A 346 -23.79 27.25 6.49
CA THR A 346 -23.00 27.20 5.25
C THR A 346 -21.85 28.19 5.25
N LEU A 347 -22.00 29.37 5.88
CA LEU A 347 -20.93 30.37 5.99
C LEU A 347 -19.77 29.86 6.88
N THR A 348 -20.10 29.22 8.01
CA THR A 348 -19.08 28.66 8.92
C THR A 348 -18.30 27.51 8.26
N TYR A 349 -18.98 26.65 7.48
CA TYR A 349 -18.36 25.52 6.78
C TYR A 349 -17.49 25.97 5.59
N ARG A 350 -17.88 27.03 4.88
CA ARG A 350 -17.13 27.51 3.70
C ARG A 350 -15.95 28.40 4.06
N LEU A 351 -16.05 29.18 5.11
CA LEU A 351 -14.91 29.92 5.65
C LEU A 351 -13.79 28.99 6.11
N SER A 352 -14.14 27.86 6.74
CA SER A 352 -13.15 26.85 7.14
C SER A 352 -12.47 26.15 5.94
N LEU A 353 -13.19 25.91 4.85
CA LEU A 353 -12.63 25.28 3.63
C LEU A 353 -11.78 26.25 2.80
N SER A 354 -12.16 27.53 2.72
CA SER A 354 -11.37 28.55 1.98
C SER A 354 -10.09 28.92 2.71
N ILE A 355 -10.05 28.86 4.03
CA ILE A 355 -8.85 29.14 4.85
C ILE A 355 -7.85 27.98 4.77
N MET A 356 -8.32 26.73 4.59
CA MET A 356 -7.45 25.56 4.46
C MET A 356 -6.85 25.38 3.05
N ALA A 357 -7.40 26.05 2.03
CA ALA A 357 -7.01 25.86 0.62
C ALA A 357 -5.98 26.86 0.09
N ILE A 358 -5.53 27.81 0.89
CA ILE A 358 -4.51 28.79 0.48
C ILE A 358 -3.21 28.49 1.25
N PRO A 359 -2.16 27.99 0.58
CA PRO A 359 -0.85 27.86 1.21
C PRO A 359 -0.32 29.25 1.61
N ILE A 360 0.22 29.33 2.82
CA ILE A 360 0.95 30.49 3.35
C ILE A 360 2.26 30.67 2.60
#